data_2c5f1c879daf5fabe8f6813cbd6641f0
#
_entry.id   2c5f1c879daf5fabe8f6813cbd6641f0
#
_cell.length_a   1.000
_cell.length_b   1.000
_cell.length_c   1.000
_cell.angle_alpha   90.00
_cell.angle_beta   90.00
_cell.angle_gamma   90.00
#
_symmetry.space_group_name_H-M   'P 1'
#
loop_
_entity.id
_entity.type
_entity.pdbx_description
1 polymer ?
#
loop_
_entity_poly.entity_id
_entity_poly.type
_entity_poly.pdbx_seq_one_letter_code
_entity_poly.pdbx_strand_id
1 'polypeptide(L)'
;MERVRFHGIFCDDMHTMHALEDVFPIPMETGVVETSFRQCAAAYDNLLAAGMKPFVELSFMPQHLAKEDVRGMFFYRPNICMPKDDQAWIDYIQSFVRFLIDRYGQEEVESWYFEVWNEPDLPVVFFHGTREDYFHLYEITARAIKEVDEKIRVGGPSTSGSKWVKSFVAFCKEHNVPVDFVTTHQYAGDPLGGVSDQGGPESAEETAVDEAMKEQMSNVSPEAVQQMFANLPKGAILPAIRSFMGDPLERDDVPDNVFRTNAPIVKEQAQGLPVYYTEWNNCATFSAYGNDTRKVAAYDVKTILALENVIDGSSIWCFSDIFEELHPFPEEFHGGFGLMTQSGIKKPVYYALEMLNGVGDMRYDLGEDAIDNEVGMAAFASDEGTQCILFRQKMKNNLDLPKEEAEISLEMDAAPRMVYMERIDQEHCNPLKVWEDMGSPQVPNPAQAAIIIEESEMRAEELPFVYEDGKVKMSVALGVNDVYCIRIVK
;
A
#
# COMPACT_ATOMS: atom_id res chain seq x y z
N MET A 1 -13.74 0.62 1.14
CA MET A 1 -12.67 1.54 0.67
C MET A 1 -13.27 2.94 0.56
N GLU A 2 -12.67 3.93 1.19
CA GLU A 2 -13.21 5.30 1.22
C GLU A 2 -12.39 6.28 0.36
N ARG A 3 -11.08 6.05 0.28
CA ARG A 3 -10.14 6.94 -0.41
C ARG A 3 -9.15 6.16 -1.26
N VAL A 4 -8.61 6.83 -2.26
CA VAL A 4 -7.55 6.30 -3.13
C VAL A 4 -6.41 7.29 -3.17
N ARG A 5 -5.20 6.78 -2.98
CA ARG A 5 -3.92 7.44 -3.13
C ARG A 5 -3.17 6.81 -4.30
N PHE A 6 -2.45 7.60 -5.06
CA PHE A 6 -1.59 7.11 -6.14
C PHE A 6 -0.47 8.12 -6.43
N HIS A 7 0.64 7.63 -7.01
CA HIS A 7 1.80 8.43 -7.36
C HIS A 7 1.61 9.27 -8.61
N GLY A 8 2.36 10.35 -8.69
CA GLY A 8 2.71 10.99 -9.93
C GLY A 8 1.63 11.83 -10.58
N ILE A 9 0.74 12.44 -9.80
CA ILE A 9 -0.30 13.33 -10.35
C ILE A 9 0.29 14.50 -11.19
N PHE A 10 1.56 14.82 -10.98
CA PHE A 10 2.29 15.87 -11.71
C PHE A 10 3.40 15.33 -12.60
N CYS A 11 3.49 14.03 -12.81
CA CYS A 11 4.43 13.45 -13.79
C CYS A 11 4.22 14.06 -15.18
N ASP A 12 5.28 14.12 -15.98
CA ASP A 12 5.24 14.77 -17.29
C ASP A 12 4.22 14.15 -18.25
N ASP A 13 3.92 12.87 -18.12
CA ASP A 13 2.88 12.15 -18.89
C ASP A 13 1.44 12.50 -18.45
N MET A 14 1.26 13.14 -17.29
CA MET A 14 -0.01 13.78 -16.91
C MET A 14 -0.23 15.10 -17.65
N HIS A 15 0.77 15.57 -18.39
CA HIS A 15 0.72 16.77 -19.21
C HIS A 15 0.16 17.99 -18.47
N THR A 16 0.57 18.16 -17.20
CA THR A 16 0.10 19.29 -16.39
C THR A 16 0.73 20.63 -16.79
N MET A 17 1.90 20.55 -17.44
CA MET A 17 2.59 21.71 -18.03
C MET A 17 2.98 21.39 -19.47
N HIS A 18 2.80 22.35 -20.35
CA HIS A 18 3.12 22.21 -21.77
C HIS A 18 3.93 23.42 -22.25
N ALA A 19 5.10 23.17 -22.79
CA ALA A 19 5.79 24.17 -23.60
C ALA A 19 5.41 24.03 -25.08
N LEU A 20 5.58 25.10 -25.84
CA LEU A 20 5.33 25.05 -27.28
C LEU A 20 6.30 24.04 -27.97
N GLU A 21 7.49 23.90 -27.42
CA GLU A 21 8.54 23.00 -27.85
C GLU A 21 8.17 21.52 -27.67
N ASP A 22 7.32 21.18 -26.70
CA ASP A 22 6.85 19.82 -26.45
C ASP A 22 5.89 19.37 -27.58
N VAL A 23 5.18 20.33 -28.19
CA VAL A 23 4.22 20.07 -29.28
C VAL A 23 4.91 20.10 -30.64
N PHE A 24 5.84 21.03 -30.81
CA PHE A 24 6.56 21.23 -32.07
C PHE A 24 8.08 21.23 -31.80
N PRO A 25 8.85 20.33 -32.41
CA PRO A 25 10.30 20.26 -32.21
C PRO A 25 10.99 21.44 -32.93
N ILE A 26 10.90 22.60 -32.32
CA ILE A 26 11.56 23.81 -32.79
C ILE A 26 12.93 23.98 -32.11
N PRO A 27 13.95 24.51 -32.81
CA PRO A 27 15.32 24.55 -32.30
C PRO A 27 15.60 25.70 -31.32
N MET A 28 14.57 26.26 -30.67
CA MET A 28 14.72 27.33 -29.69
C MET A 28 13.66 27.25 -28.62
N GLU A 29 14.03 27.58 -27.40
CA GLU A 29 13.06 27.73 -26.29
C GLU A 29 12.28 29.04 -26.47
N THR A 30 10.95 28.93 -26.46
CA THR A 30 10.08 30.10 -26.56
C THR A 30 9.79 30.74 -25.19
N GLY A 31 9.99 29.97 -24.11
CA GLY A 31 9.64 30.36 -22.76
C GLY A 31 8.12 30.41 -22.48
N VAL A 32 7.31 29.94 -23.43
CA VAL A 32 5.86 29.87 -23.29
C VAL A 32 5.47 28.52 -22.74
N VAL A 33 5.04 28.47 -21.48
CA VAL A 33 4.57 27.28 -20.80
C VAL A 33 3.12 27.51 -20.37
N GLU A 34 2.23 26.58 -20.72
CA GLU A 34 0.83 26.58 -20.29
C GLU A 34 0.60 25.47 -19.27
N THR A 35 -0.33 25.69 -18.35
CA THR A 35 -0.72 24.71 -17.33
C THR A 35 -2.12 24.17 -17.61
N SER A 36 -2.28 22.84 -17.50
CA SER A 36 -3.56 22.16 -17.68
C SER A 36 -3.68 20.97 -16.72
N PHE A 37 -4.70 20.98 -15.89
CA PHE A 37 -4.98 19.87 -14.95
C PHE A 37 -6.08 18.91 -15.48
N ARG A 38 -6.23 18.84 -16.79
CA ARG A 38 -7.29 18.02 -17.43
C ARG A 38 -7.14 16.52 -17.10
N GLN A 39 -5.92 15.99 -17.13
CA GLN A 39 -5.68 14.57 -16.84
C GLN A 39 -5.88 14.28 -15.34
N CYS A 40 -5.45 15.21 -14.47
CA CYS A 40 -5.72 15.13 -13.03
C CYS A 40 -7.24 15.09 -12.77
N ALA A 41 -8.00 15.94 -13.46
CA ALA A 41 -9.46 15.93 -13.37
C ALA A 41 -10.05 14.59 -13.81
N ALA A 42 -9.58 14.01 -14.92
CA ALA A 42 -10.07 12.72 -15.39
C ALA A 42 -9.85 11.60 -14.37
N ALA A 43 -8.70 11.58 -13.69
CA ALA A 43 -8.41 10.64 -12.62
C ALA A 43 -9.39 10.81 -11.44
N TYR A 44 -9.52 12.03 -10.93
CA TYR A 44 -10.38 12.30 -9.78
C TYR A 44 -11.89 12.17 -10.10
N ASP A 45 -12.33 12.54 -11.29
CA ASP A 45 -13.70 12.30 -11.75
C ASP A 45 -14.07 10.82 -11.67
N ASN A 46 -13.16 9.93 -12.10
CA ASN A 46 -13.36 8.49 -12.04
C ASN A 46 -13.42 7.97 -10.59
N LEU A 47 -12.58 8.47 -9.69
CA LEU A 47 -12.63 8.10 -8.26
C LEU A 47 -13.97 8.52 -7.63
N LEU A 48 -14.37 9.77 -7.84
CA LEU A 48 -15.63 10.28 -7.30
C LEU A 48 -16.85 9.55 -7.89
N ALA A 49 -16.83 9.23 -9.19
CA ALA A 49 -17.87 8.43 -9.82
C ALA A 49 -17.97 7.01 -9.23
N ALA A 50 -16.87 6.46 -8.74
CA ALA A 50 -16.83 5.18 -8.01
C ALA A 50 -17.19 5.32 -6.52
N GLY A 51 -17.54 6.51 -6.04
CA GLY A 51 -17.89 6.77 -4.65
C GLY A 51 -16.69 6.88 -3.70
N MET A 52 -15.48 7.04 -4.23
CA MET A 52 -14.23 7.15 -3.46
C MET A 52 -13.71 8.59 -3.51
N LYS A 53 -13.04 9.03 -2.44
CA LYS A 53 -12.41 10.35 -2.39
C LYS A 53 -10.91 10.26 -2.67
N PRO A 54 -10.31 11.30 -3.28
CA PRO A 54 -8.87 11.40 -3.39
C PRO A 54 -8.19 11.54 -2.02
N PHE A 55 -7.06 10.82 -1.86
CA PHE A 55 -6.00 11.17 -0.95
C PHE A 55 -4.86 11.66 -1.84
N VAL A 56 -4.78 12.97 -2.00
CA VAL A 56 -3.97 13.60 -3.04
C VAL A 56 -2.51 13.56 -2.65
N GLU A 57 -1.69 12.83 -3.41
CA GLU A 57 -0.24 12.87 -3.29
C GLU A 57 0.32 13.88 -4.29
N LEU A 58 1.04 14.88 -3.80
CA LEU A 58 1.58 15.99 -4.59
C LEU A 58 2.98 15.65 -5.10
N SER A 59 3.06 14.78 -6.11
CA SER A 59 4.30 14.33 -6.76
C SER A 59 4.08 14.09 -8.26
N PHE A 60 5.09 13.97 -9.09
CA PHE A 60 6.46 14.37 -8.89
C PHE A 60 6.71 15.76 -9.47
N MET A 61 7.98 16.18 -9.61
CA MET A 61 8.27 17.52 -10.13
C MET A 61 8.03 17.61 -11.63
N PRO A 62 7.14 18.48 -12.13
CA PRO A 62 7.06 18.73 -13.57
C PRO A 62 8.40 19.20 -14.13
N GLN A 63 8.82 18.68 -15.28
CA GLN A 63 10.11 19.03 -15.88
C GLN A 63 10.32 20.56 -16.02
N HIS A 64 9.27 21.27 -16.36
CA HIS A 64 9.34 22.73 -16.53
C HIS A 64 9.55 23.50 -15.22
N LEU A 65 9.33 22.88 -14.06
CA LEU A 65 9.61 23.45 -12.74
C LEU A 65 10.88 22.90 -12.12
N ALA A 66 11.38 21.75 -12.59
CA ALA A 66 12.50 21.06 -12.00
C ALA A 66 13.80 21.88 -12.09
N LYS A 67 14.62 21.83 -11.04
CA LYS A 67 15.96 22.44 -11.00
C LYS A 67 16.91 21.75 -11.97
N GLU A 68 16.78 20.44 -12.07
CA GLU A 68 17.63 19.56 -12.91
C GLU A 68 16.76 18.46 -13.51
N ASP A 69 17.23 17.81 -14.58
CA ASP A 69 16.59 16.63 -15.17
C ASP A 69 17.13 15.36 -14.48
N VAL A 70 16.67 15.09 -13.27
CA VAL A 70 17.03 13.90 -12.50
C VAL A 70 15.84 12.95 -12.45
N ARG A 71 15.99 11.79 -13.07
CA ARG A 71 14.91 10.81 -13.22
C ARG A 71 15.03 9.68 -12.21
N GLY A 72 13.92 9.40 -11.52
CA GLY A 72 13.78 8.22 -10.69
C GLY A 72 13.90 6.92 -11.48
N MET A 73 14.09 5.82 -10.77
CA MET A 73 14.42 4.52 -11.37
C MET A 73 13.25 3.80 -12.04
N PHE A 74 12.02 4.22 -11.79
CA PHE A 74 10.84 3.54 -12.30
C PHE A 74 10.56 3.78 -13.79
N PHE A 75 9.76 2.91 -14.40
CA PHE A 75 9.47 2.91 -15.83
C PHE A 75 8.92 4.25 -16.33
N TYR A 76 8.02 4.87 -15.57
CA TYR A 76 7.45 6.19 -15.90
C TYR A 76 8.42 7.36 -15.68
N ARG A 77 9.65 7.08 -15.16
CA ARG A 77 10.77 8.01 -15.02
C ARG A 77 10.39 9.39 -14.48
N PRO A 78 9.84 9.47 -13.27
CA PRO A 78 9.44 10.74 -12.69
C PRO A 78 10.65 11.65 -12.50
N ASN A 79 10.49 12.97 -12.64
CA ASN A 79 11.54 13.89 -12.21
C ASN A 79 11.47 14.02 -10.68
N ILE A 80 12.55 13.67 -10.01
CA ILE A 80 12.64 13.59 -8.55
C ILE A 80 13.42 14.75 -7.91
N CYS A 81 13.64 15.83 -8.66
CA CYS A 81 14.44 16.98 -8.26
C CYS A 81 13.60 18.02 -7.50
N MET A 82 14.28 18.88 -6.75
CA MET A 82 13.71 20.11 -6.17
C MET A 82 13.25 21.09 -7.28
N PRO A 83 12.34 22.00 -6.99
CA PRO A 83 11.98 23.07 -7.91
C PRO A 83 13.19 24.00 -8.15
N LYS A 84 13.28 24.57 -9.34
CA LYS A 84 14.30 25.56 -9.68
C LYS A 84 14.01 26.93 -9.06
N ASP A 85 12.75 27.19 -8.72
CA ASP A 85 12.26 28.44 -8.14
C ASP A 85 11.06 28.13 -7.23
N ASP A 86 11.18 28.50 -5.97
CA ASP A 86 10.16 28.23 -4.96
C ASP A 86 8.83 28.92 -5.29
N GLN A 87 8.87 30.17 -5.80
CA GLN A 87 7.66 30.92 -6.11
C GLN A 87 6.90 30.28 -7.28
N ALA A 88 7.62 29.78 -8.29
CA ALA A 88 6.99 29.08 -9.41
C ALA A 88 6.30 27.77 -8.94
N TRP A 89 6.87 27.05 -7.99
CA TRP A 89 6.25 25.89 -7.37
C TRP A 89 5.02 26.29 -6.54
N ILE A 90 5.13 27.32 -5.71
CA ILE A 90 4.01 27.86 -4.92
C ILE A 90 2.85 28.24 -5.84
N ASP A 91 3.11 29.00 -6.90
CA ASP A 91 2.09 29.44 -7.87
C ASP A 91 1.41 28.25 -8.55
N TYR A 92 2.20 27.22 -8.89
CA TYR A 92 1.70 25.99 -9.49
C TYR A 92 0.78 25.21 -8.53
N ILE A 93 1.20 24.99 -7.29
CA ILE A 93 0.39 24.32 -6.25
C ILE A 93 -0.90 25.10 -5.99
N GLN A 94 -0.82 26.42 -5.84
CA GLN A 94 -2.01 27.26 -5.64
C GLN A 94 -2.96 27.19 -6.83
N SER A 95 -2.43 27.18 -8.05
CA SER A 95 -3.21 27.02 -9.28
C SER A 95 -3.94 25.68 -9.30
N PHE A 96 -3.26 24.59 -8.91
CA PHE A 96 -3.86 23.26 -8.81
C PHE A 96 -4.98 23.21 -7.78
N VAL A 97 -4.74 23.70 -6.56
CA VAL A 97 -5.76 23.72 -5.49
C VAL A 97 -6.99 24.57 -5.89
N ARG A 98 -6.79 25.75 -6.48
CA ARG A 98 -7.89 26.56 -6.99
C ARG A 98 -8.67 25.85 -8.09
N PHE A 99 -7.98 25.18 -9.02
CA PHE A 99 -8.62 24.37 -10.04
C PHE A 99 -9.50 23.26 -9.44
N LEU A 100 -9.04 22.57 -8.39
CA LEU A 100 -9.84 21.55 -7.71
C LEU A 100 -11.08 22.14 -7.05
N ILE A 101 -10.94 23.28 -6.34
CA ILE A 101 -12.05 23.98 -5.71
C ILE A 101 -13.08 24.46 -6.76
N ASP A 102 -12.61 25.04 -7.86
CA ASP A 102 -13.49 25.53 -8.94
C ASP A 102 -14.25 24.37 -9.62
N ARG A 103 -13.64 23.18 -9.71
CA ARG A 103 -14.26 22.03 -10.36
C ARG A 103 -15.19 21.25 -9.45
N TYR A 104 -14.78 20.96 -8.22
CA TYR A 104 -15.47 20.03 -7.32
C TYR A 104 -16.25 20.72 -6.20
N GLY A 105 -16.00 22.00 -5.99
CA GLY A 105 -16.54 22.77 -4.88
C GLY A 105 -15.65 22.74 -3.63
N GLN A 106 -15.71 23.82 -2.86
CA GLN A 106 -14.85 24.00 -1.70
C GLN A 106 -15.06 22.92 -0.63
N GLU A 107 -16.31 22.62 -0.25
CA GLU A 107 -16.64 21.62 0.79
C GLU A 107 -16.15 20.21 0.41
N GLU A 108 -16.21 19.85 -0.87
CA GLU A 108 -15.70 18.56 -1.33
C GLU A 108 -14.19 18.49 -1.18
N VAL A 109 -13.45 19.51 -1.65
CA VAL A 109 -11.98 19.55 -1.57
C VAL A 109 -11.49 19.66 -0.13
N GLU A 110 -12.17 20.41 0.75
CA GLU A 110 -11.88 20.44 2.20
C GLU A 110 -12.00 19.04 2.85
N SER A 111 -12.77 18.13 2.25
CA SER A 111 -12.91 16.76 2.74
C SER A 111 -11.76 15.83 2.34
N TRP A 112 -10.91 16.25 1.40
CA TRP A 112 -9.75 15.48 0.94
C TRP A 112 -8.54 15.67 1.86
N TYR A 113 -7.48 14.86 1.62
CA TYR A 113 -6.18 14.96 2.26
C TYR A 113 -5.14 15.26 1.20
N PHE A 114 -4.17 16.11 1.53
CA PHE A 114 -3.08 16.48 0.64
C PHE A 114 -1.75 16.06 1.29
N GLU A 115 -1.11 15.08 0.72
CA GLU A 115 0.19 14.55 1.12
C GLU A 115 1.27 15.13 0.24
N VAL A 116 2.34 15.60 0.85
CA VAL A 116 3.45 16.21 0.10
C VAL A 116 4.50 15.17 -0.21
N TRP A 117 4.59 14.82 -1.50
CA TRP A 117 5.58 13.89 -2.05
C TRP A 117 5.36 12.41 -1.71
N ASN A 118 6.31 11.55 -2.18
CA ASN A 118 6.39 10.13 -1.90
C ASN A 118 7.81 9.73 -1.55
N GLU A 119 8.01 9.07 -0.43
CA GLU A 119 9.25 8.46 0.06
C GLU A 119 10.52 9.31 -0.17
N PRO A 120 10.55 10.55 0.34
CA PRO A 120 11.66 11.44 0.12
C PRO A 120 12.96 10.97 0.82
N ASP A 121 12.89 9.98 1.67
CA ASP A 121 14.00 9.31 2.33
C ASP A 121 14.70 8.26 1.44
N LEU A 122 14.15 7.96 0.24
CA LEU A 122 14.75 7.06 -0.73
C LEU A 122 15.43 7.84 -1.86
N PRO A 123 16.72 8.20 -1.72
CA PRO A 123 17.46 8.90 -2.75
C PRO A 123 17.59 8.05 -4.01
N VAL A 124 17.66 8.69 -5.19
CA VAL A 124 17.70 8.03 -6.50
C VAL A 124 16.38 7.36 -6.91
N VAL A 125 15.57 6.93 -5.97
CA VAL A 125 14.28 6.28 -6.24
C VAL A 125 13.20 7.34 -6.43
N PHE A 126 12.94 8.13 -5.38
CA PHE A 126 11.83 9.07 -5.35
C PHE A 126 12.23 10.53 -5.06
N PHE A 127 13.41 10.81 -4.53
CA PHE A 127 13.80 12.16 -4.21
C PHE A 127 15.31 12.42 -4.38
N HIS A 128 15.67 13.47 -5.12
CA HIS A 128 17.04 13.92 -5.28
C HIS A 128 17.30 15.16 -4.42
N GLY A 129 17.54 14.92 -3.15
CA GLY A 129 17.77 15.96 -2.16
C GLY A 129 18.11 15.37 -0.79
N THR A 130 18.32 16.23 0.16
CA THR A 130 18.50 15.90 1.57
C THR A 130 17.15 15.92 2.29
N ARG A 131 17.11 15.48 3.56
CA ARG A 131 15.95 15.61 4.43
C ARG A 131 15.56 17.08 4.61
N GLU A 132 16.51 17.95 4.75
CA GLU A 132 16.33 19.40 4.90
C GLU A 132 15.73 20.01 3.62
N ASP A 133 16.14 19.54 2.43
CA ASP A 133 15.54 19.94 1.15
C ASP A 133 14.06 19.51 1.10
N TYR A 134 13.75 18.30 1.56
CA TYR A 134 12.36 17.85 1.62
C TYR A 134 11.53 18.67 2.64
N PHE A 135 12.07 18.95 3.82
CA PHE A 135 11.36 19.78 4.80
C PHE A 135 11.08 21.17 4.26
N HIS A 136 12.01 21.73 3.49
CA HIS A 136 11.78 22.99 2.78
C HIS A 136 10.67 22.85 1.72
N LEU A 137 10.71 21.81 0.89
CA LEU A 137 9.65 21.53 -0.10
C LEU A 137 8.28 21.39 0.57
N TYR A 138 8.23 20.65 1.69
CA TYR A 138 7.01 20.52 2.47
C TYR A 138 6.49 21.88 2.97
N GLU A 139 7.36 22.68 3.56
CA GLU A 139 6.99 24.01 4.10
C GLU A 139 6.37 24.89 3.04
N ILE A 140 7.04 25.07 1.90
CA ILE A 140 6.53 25.94 0.82
C ILE A 140 5.22 25.42 0.23
N THR A 141 5.08 24.10 0.11
CA THR A 141 3.86 23.45 -0.39
C THR A 141 2.70 23.59 0.60
N ALA A 142 2.93 23.29 1.88
CA ALA A 142 1.90 23.37 2.91
C ALA A 142 1.38 24.82 3.08
N ARG A 143 2.28 25.80 3.09
CA ARG A 143 1.90 27.23 3.14
C ARG A 143 1.12 27.63 1.89
N ALA A 144 1.53 27.21 0.71
CA ALA A 144 0.84 27.50 -0.54
C ALA A 144 -0.61 26.99 -0.53
N ILE A 145 -0.85 25.78 -0.01
CA ILE A 145 -2.18 25.19 0.13
C ILE A 145 -3.01 26.02 1.12
N LYS A 146 -2.45 26.30 2.31
CA LYS A 146 -3.15 27.05 3.37
C LYS A 146 -3.46 28.51 2.99
N GLU A 147 -2.67 29.13 2.13
CA GLU A 147 -2.97 30.45 1.57
C GLU A 147 -4.18 30.45 0.62
N VAL A 148 -4.46 29.32 -0.03
CA VAL A 148 -5.68 29.17 -0.86
C VAL A 148 -6.90 28.91 0.03
N ASP A 149 -6.77 27.94 0.95
CA ASP A 149 -7.81 27.60 1.91
C ASP A 149 -7.19 26.96 3.16
N GLU A 150 -7.31 27.63 4.31
CA GLU A 150 -6.73 27.16 5.58
C GLU A 150 -7.35 25.88 6.14
N LYS A 151 -8.55 25.47 5.67
CA LYS A 151 -9.22 24.24 6.11
C LYS A 151 -8.77 23.00 5.35
N ILE A 152 -8.14 23.15 4.19
CA ILE A 152 -7.60 22.00 3.44
C ILE A 152 -6.51 21.34 4.27
N ARG A 153 -6.63 20.02 4.46
CA ARG A 153 -5.71 19.25 5.29
C ARG A 153 -4.46 18.87 4.51
N VAL A 154 -3.29 19.21 5.06
CA VAL A 154 -1.99 18.89 4.48
C VAL A 154 -1.12 18.12 5.49
N GLY A 155 -0.36 17.13 5.02
CA GLY A 155 0.51 16.29 5.83
C GLY A 155 1.67 15.67 5.08
N GLY A 156 2.49 14.94 5.82
CA GLY A 156 3.68 14.22 5.43
C GLY A 156 4.27 13.51 6.66
N PRO A 157 5.51 13.03 6.64
CA PRO A 157 6.54 13.14 5.60
C PRO A 157 6.47 12.09 4.48
N SER A 158 5.52 11.13 4.52
CA SER A 158 5.36 10.09 3.52
C SER A 158 6.62 9.23 3.29
N THR A 159 7.36 8.97 4.36
CA THR A 159 8.64 8.26 4.30
C THR A 159 8.49 6.74 4.35
N SER A 160 9.44 6.02 3.77
CA SER A 160 9.53 4.57 3.91
C SER A 160 9.87 4.16 5.36
N GLY A 161 9.54 2.92 5.73
CA GLY A 161 9.99 2.30 6.98
C GLY A 161 9.65 3.06 8.27
N SER A 162 8.60 3.87 8.28
CA SER A 162 8.19 4.69 9.45
C SER A 162 9.23 5.73 9.91
N LYS A 163 10.07 6.21 8.99
CA LYS A 163 11.17 7.12 9.28
C LYS A 163 10.75 8.60 9.39
N TRP A 164 11.61 9.45 9.89
CA TRP A 164 11.54 10.92 9.98
C TRP A 164 10.33 11.50 10.72
N VAL A 165 9.36 10.72 11.17
CA VAL A 165 8.13 11.25 11.78
C VAL A 165 8.42 12.21 12.93
N LYS A 166 9.33 11.81 13.84
CA LYS A 166 9.69 12.64 15.00
C LYS A 166 10.34 13.96 14.60
N SER A 167 11.33 13.93 13.70
CA SER A 167 12.03 15.15 13.24
C SER A 167 11.14 16.03 12.39
N PHE A 168 10.29 15.45 11.56
CA PHE A 168 9.30 16.17 10.77
C PHE A 168 8.30 16.96 11.64
N VAL A 169 7.72 16.30 12.64
CA VAL A 169 6.80 16.96 13.58
C VAL A 169 7.52 18.06 14.40
N ALA A 170 8.76 17.80 14.80
CA ALA A 170 9.58 18.79 15.51
C ALA A 170 9.88 20.00 14.62
N PHE A 171 10.26 19.78 13.36
CA PHE A 171 10.47 20.84 12.37
C PHE A 171 9.23 21.68 12.15
N CYS A 172 8.08 21.05 11.90
CA CYS A 172 6.82 21.77 11.70
C CYS A 172 6.47 22.66 12.89
N LYS A 173 6.67 22.15 14.09
CA LYS A 173 6.41 22.88 15.34
C LYS A 173 7.38 24.05 15.55
N GLU A 174 8.68 23.82 15.33
CA GLU A 174 9.73 24.84 15.53
C GLU A 174 9.59 26.00 14.54
N HIS A 175 9.29 25.70 13.29
CA HIS A 175 9.16 26.69 12.21
C HIS A 175 7.72 27.18 11.98
N ASN A 176 6.78 26.72 12.82
CA ASN A 176 5.35 27.04 12.66
C ASN A 176 4.84 26.74 11.24
N VAL A 177 5.21 25.56 10.72
CA VAL A 177 4.74 25.05 9.42
C VAL A 177 3.42 24.32 9.62
N PRO A 178 2.41 24.56 8.78
CA PRO A 178 1.14 23.87 8.86
C PRO A 178 1.32 22.33 8.70
N VAL A 179 0.71 21.55 9.58
CA VAL A 179 0.63 20.10 9.52
C VAL A 179 -0.66 19.66 10.20
N ASP A 180 -1.52 18.94 9.47
CA ASP A 180 -2.81 18.48 9.96
C ASP A 180 -2.81 16.97 10.28
N PHE A 181 -1.90 16.20 9.69
CA PHE A 181 -1.75 14.77 9.89
C PHE A 181 -0.33 14.31 9.54
N VAL A 182 0.01 13.13 10.01
CA VAL A 182 1.28 12.46 9.69
C VAL A 182 1.02 11.29 8.75
N THR A 183 1.90 11.12 7.77
CA THR A 183 1.90 9.95 6.88
C THR A 183 3.25 9.25 6.87
N THR A 184 3.22 7.95 6.67
CA THR A 184 4.42 7.12 6.50
C THR A 184 4.04 5.80 5.84
N HIS A 185 5.05 5.02 5.43
CA HIS A 185 4.91 3.70 4.82
C HIS A 185 5.57 2.63 5.67
N GLN A 186 5.15 1.38 5.48
CA GLN A 186 5.78 0.24 6.14
C GLN A 186 5.57 -1.04 5.37
N TYR A 187 6.67 -1.76 5.13
CA TYR A 187 6.69 -3.11 4.59
C TYR A 187 7.51 -4.01 5.49
N ALA A 188 7.03 -5.23 5.74
CA ALA A 188 7.73 -6.16 6.62
C ALA A 188 9.04 -6.67 6.02
N GLY A 189 9.08 -6.84 4.70
CA GLY A 189 10.25 -7.28 3.95
C GLY A 189 10.74 -6.21 2.99
N ASP A 190 11.00 -5.00 3.48
CA ASP A 190 11.49 -3.90 2.66
C ASP A 190 13.02 -3.99 2.45
N PRO A 191 13.49 -4.21 1.21
CA PRO A 191 14.92 -4.27 0.95
C PRO A 191 15.59 -2.88 0.94
N LEU A 192 14.82 -1.81 0.74
CA LEU A 192 15.31 -0.44 0.64
C LEU A 192 15.13 0.32 1.96
N GLY A 193 14.08 0.04 2.71
CA GLY A 193 13.76 0.68 3.97
C GLY A 193 14.47 0.12 5.21
N GLY A 194 15.08 -1.07 5.09
CA GLY A 194 15.73 -1.78 6.20
C GLY A 194 14.75 -2.34 7.23
N VAL A 195 14.67 -3.67 7.36
CA VAL A 195 13.82 -4.34 8.38
C VAL A 195 14.33 -4.09 9.80
N SER A 196 15.60 -3.76 9.92
CA SER A 196 16.27 -3.46 11.20
C SER A 196 15.90 -2.08 11.78
N ASP A 197 15.43 -1.16 10.96
CA ASP A 197 15.01 0.16 11.40
C ASP A 197 13.54 0.11 11.84
N GLN A 198 13.34 -0.39 13.01
CA GLN A 198 12.05 -0.51 13.69
C GLN A 198 11.50 0.86 14.11
N GLY A 199 11.23 1.79 13.16
CA GLY A 199 10.66 3.10 13.48
C GLY A 199 11.40 3.84 14.59
N GLY A 200 12.64 3.47 14.80
CA GLY A 200 13.51 4.07 15.82
C GLY A 200 13.79 5.53 15.47
N PRO A 201 14.12 6.35 16.45
CA PRO A 201 14.61 7.68 16.19
C PRO A 201 15.86 7.59 15.33
N GLU A 202 16.01 8.55 14.42
CA GLU A 202 17.21 8.80 13.64
C GLU A 202 18.47 8.51 14.49
N SER A 203 19.12 7.41 14.23
CA SER A 203 20.37 7.05 14.86
C SER A 203 21.52 7.41 13.92
N ALA A 204 22.72 7.60 14.48
CA ALA A 204 23.92 7.77 13.65
C ALA A 204 24.20 6.53 12.77
N GLU A 205 23.59 5.39 13.07
CA GLU A 205 23.63 4.16 12.30
C GLU A 205 22.72 4.24 11.04
N GLU A 206 21.55 4.90 11.13
CA GLU A 206 20.69 5.15 9.96
C GLU A 206 21.41 5.97 8.88
N THR A 207 22.07 7.05 9.29
CA THR A 207 22.85 7.88 8.37
C THR A 207 23.98 7.08 7.70
N ALA A 208 24.59 6.14 8.42
CA ALA A 208 25.63 5.28 7.87
C ALA A 208 25.08 4.22 6.91
N VAL A 209 23.87 3.71 7.15
CA VAL A 209 23.16 2.75 6.26
C VAL A 209 22.74 3.48 4.98
N ASP A 210 22.16 4.67 5.08
CA ASP A 210 21.76 5.49 3.94
C ASP A 210 22.97 5.89 3.08
N GLU A 211 24.12 6.24 3.69
CA GLU A 211 25.36 6.52 2.98
C GLU A 211 25.95 5.26 2.32
N ALA A 212 25.94 4.12 3.01
CA ALA A 212 26.40 2.85 2.44
C ALA A 212 25.53 2.40 1.27
N MET A 213 24.22 2.63 1.37
CA MET A 213 23.27 2.33 0.30
C MET A 213 23.45 3.27 -0.89
N LYS A 214 23.62 4.57 -0.68
CA LYS A 214 24.01 5.53 -1.72
C LYS A 214 25.32 5.14 -2.41
N GLU A 215 26.32 4.71 -1.65
CA GLU A 215 27.59 4.23 -2.16
C GLU A 215 27.44 2.93 -2.96
N GLN A 216 26.63 2.00 -2.47
CA GLN A 216 26.36 0.72 -3.14
C GLN A 216 25.58 0.93 -4.45
N MET A 217 24.57 1.80 -4.47
CA MET A 217 23.82 2.14 -5.68
C MET A 217 24.64 2.98 -6.66
N SER A 218 25.50 3.88 -6.18
CA SER A 218 26.38 4.67 -7.04
C SER A 218 27.52 3.84 -7.67
N ASN A 219 27.88 2.72 -7.06
CA ASN A 219 28.89 1.78 -7.56
C ASN A 219 28.34 0.74 -8.55
N VAL A 220 27.00 0.64 -8.69
CA VAL A 220 26.39 -0.20 -9.73
C VAL A 220 26.36 0.57 -11.03
N SER A 221 27.39 0.38 -11.87
CA SER A 221 27.40 1.06 -13.16
C SER A 221 26.27 0.56 -14.06
N PRO A 222 25.64 1.45 -14.85
CA PRO A 222 24.62 1.06 -15.83
C PRO A 222 25.12 -0.05 -16.77
N GLU A 223 26.41 -0.05 -17.09
CA GLU A 223 27.05 -1.06 -17.94
C GLU A 223 27.13 -2.43 -17.25
N ALA A 224 27.37 -2.47 -15.93
CA ALA A 224 27.38 -3.74 -15.17
C ALA A 224 25.98 -4.35 -15.11
N VAL A 225 24.95 -3.54 -14.87
CA VAL A 225 23.54 -3.96 -14.94
C VAL A 225 23.18 -4.44 -16.34
N GLN A 226 23.54 -3.67 -17.35
CA GLN A 226 23.32 -4.03 -18.75
C GLN A 226 24.01 -5.35 -19.12
N GLN A 227 25.25 -5.58 -18.70
CA GLN A 227 25.96 -6.84 -18.93
C GLN A 227 25.32 -8.02 -18.22
N MET A 228 24.82 -7.82 -16.99
CA MET A 228 24.14 -8.86 -16.23
C MET A 228 22.84 -9.30 -16.92
N PHE A 229 22.11 -8.38 -17.51
CA PHE A 229 20.83 -8.67 -18.17
C PHE A 229 20.92 -8.88 -19.70
N ALA A 230 22.01 -8.50 -20.35
CA ALA A 230 22.16 -8.49 -21.82
C ALA A 230 22.03 -9.88 -22.49
N ASN A 231 22.22 -10.96 -21.75
CA ASN A 231 22.19 -12.33 -22.28
C ASN A 231 21.12 -13.20 -21.64
N LEU A 232 20.10 -12.60 -21.00
CA LEU A 232 19.02 -13.37 -20.40
C LEU A 232 18.21 -14.09 -21.48
N PRO A 233 17.93 -15.38 -21.32
CA PRO A 233 17.04 -16.08 -22.20
C PRO A 233 15.62 -15.52 -22.10
N LYS A 234 14.83 -15.69 -23.14
CA LYS A 234 13.42 -15.27 -23.15
C LYS A 234 12.67 -15.91 -21.96
N GLY A 235 11.92 -15.12 -21.21
CA GLY A 235 11.20 -15.56 -20.02
C GLY A 235 12.06 -15.60 -18.75
N ALA A 236 13.31 -15.19 -18.79
CA ALA A 236 14.19 -15.18 -17.61
C ALA A 236 14.23 -13.83 -16.86
N ILE A 237 13.50 -12.81 -17.33
CA ILE A 237 13.50 -11.48 -16.70
C ILE A 237 12.97 -11.58 -15.26
N LEU A 238 11.82 -12.17 -15.06
CA LEU A 238 11.20 -12.31 -13.74
C LEU A 238 12.05 -13.14 -12.76
N PRO A 239 12.54 -14.36 -13.15
CA PRO A 239 13.50 -15.09 -12.32
C PRO A 239 14.79 -14.32 -12.01
N ALA A 240 15.27 -13.50 -12.95
CA ALA A 240 16.48 -12.69 -12.74
C ALA A 240 16.22 -11.55 -11.73
N ILE A 241 15.07 -10.87 -11.82
CA ILE A 241 14.67 -9.85 -10.85
C ILE A 241 14.55 -10.48 -9.46
N ARG A 242 13.86 -11.61 -9.33
CA ARG A 242 13.75 -12.35 -8.05
C ARG A 242 15.11 -12.74 -7.49
N SER A 243 16.04 -13.19 -8.36
CA SER A 243 17.39 -13.55 -7.93
C SER A 243 18.22 -12.34 -7.52
N PHE A 244 18.01 -11.19 -8.15
CA PHE A 244 18.72 -9.94 -7.85
C PHE A 244 18.20 -9.30 -6.55
N MET A 245 16.88 -9.19 -6.40
CA MET A 245 16.24 -8.60 -5.22
C MET A 245 16.31 -9.52 -4.00
N GLY A 246 16.51 -10.83 -4.23
CA GLY A 246 16.35 -11.86 -3.20
C GLY A 246 14.88 -12.09 -2.85
N ASP A 247 14.63 -13.01 -1.93
CA ASP A 247 13.31 -13.13 -1.29
C ASP A 247 13.44 -12.61 0.15
N PRO A 248 13.00 -11.37 0.42
CA PRO A 248 13.11 -10.80 1.75
C PRO A 248 12.32 -11.61 2.80
N LEU A 249 11.34 -12.39 2.38
CA LEU A 249 10.48 -13.19 3.24
C LEU A 249 11.08 -14.56 3.60
N GLU A 250 12.20 -14.94 2.98
CA GLU A 250 13.00 -16.11 3.41
C GLU A 250 13.99 -15.75 4.54
N ARG A 251 14.16 -14.47 4.87
CA ARG A 251 15.02 -14.03 5.96
C ARG A 251 14.41 -14.38 7.32
N ASP A 252 15.26 -14.77 8.27
CA ASP A 252 14.83 -15.14 9.63
C ASP A 252 14.54 -13.91 10.51
N ASP A 253 14.97 -12.72 10.10
CA ASP A 253 14.84 -11.46 10.84
C ASP A 253 13.60 -10.66 10.49
N VAL A 254 12.80 -11.08 9.50
CA VAL A 254 11.54 -10.42 9.14
C VAL A 254 10.46 -10.74 10.18
N PRO A 255 9.93 -9.74 10.90
CA PRO A 255 8.92 -9.99 11.91
C PRO A 255 7.58 -10.42 11.30
N ASP A 256 6.85 -11.28 12.00
CA ASP A 256 5.50 -11.71 11.57
C ASP A 256 4.50 -10.54 11.47
N ASN A 257 4.70 -9.48 12.25
CA ASN A 257 3.89 -8.26 12.19
C ASN A 257 4.71 -7.04 12.66
N VAL A 258 5.32 -6.35 11.71
CA VAL A 258 6.11 -5.14 11.95
C VAL A 258 5.27 -3.99 12.54
N PHE A 259 4.00 -3.90 12.18
CA PHE A 259 3.10 -2.84 12.63
C PHE A 259 2.81 -2.90 14.12
N ARG A 260 2.79 -4.11 14.71
CA ARG A 260 2.56 -4.28 16.14
C ARG A 260 3.60 -3.53 16.99
N THR A 261 4.82 -3.41 16.46
CA THR A 261 5.92 -2.69 17.09
C THR A 261 5.97 -1.23 16.65
N ASN A 262 5.88 -0.96 15.36
CA ASN A 262 6.19 0.37 14.81
C ASN A 262 5.02 1.36 14.93
N ALA A 263 3.77 0.92 14.73
CA ALA A 263 2.64 1.83 14.73
C ALA A 263 2.43 2.58 16.06
N PRO A 264 2.56 1.97 17.23
CA PRO A 264 2.50 2.69 18.51
C PRO A 264 3.62 3.73 18.66
N ILE A 265 4.84 3.43 18.18
CA ILE A 265 5.97 4.36 18.21
C ILE A 265 5.68 5.58 17.31
N VAL A 266 5.21 5.33 16.09
CA VAL A 266 4.83 6.39 15.15
C VAL A 266 3.70 7.27 15.73
N LYS A 267 2.71 6.65 16.38
CA LYS A 267 1.61 7.38 17.04
C LYS A 267 2.13 8.28 18.16
N GLU A 268 3.09 7.82 18.94
CA GLU A 268 3.76 8.64 19.97
C GLU A 268 4.55 9.79 19.34
N GLN A 269 5.33 9.52 18.30
CA GLN A 269 6.13 10.51 17.56
C GLN A 269 5.27 11.58 16.88
N ALA A 270 4.06 11.25 16.47
CA ALA A 270 3.09 12.17 15.88
C ALA A 270 2.52 13.22 16.87
N GLN A 271 2.78 13.07 18.17
CA GLN A 271 2.43 14.05 19.22
C GLN A 271 0.95 14.50 19.20
N GLY A 272 0.04 13.58 18.93
CA GLY A 272 -1.41 13.81 18.91
C GLY A 272 -1.99 14.16 17.54
N LEU A 273 -1.18 14.29 16.50
CA LEU A 273 -1.67 14.38 15.14
C LEU A 273 -2.28 13.04 14.68
N PRO A 274 -3.28 13.05 13.79
CA PRO A 274 -3.73 11.85 13.11
C PRO A 274 -2.59 11.17 12.34
N VAL A 275 -2.58 9.83 12.33
CA VAL A 275 -1.55 9.03 11.66
C VAL A 275 -2.16 8.16 10.58
N TYR A 276 -1.62 8.25 9.38
CA TYR A 276 -2.00 7.41 8.23
C TYR A 276 -0.80 6.66 7.69
N TYR A 277 -0.91 5.33 7.59
CA TYR A 277 0.00 4.55 6.77
C TYR A 277 -0.53 4.58 5.33
N THR A 278 0.01 5.51 4.55
CA THR A 278 -0.49 5.79 3.20
C THR A 278 -0.04 4.77 2.17
N GLU A 279 0.87 3.88 2.55
CA GLU A 279 1.29 2.75 1.76
C GLU A 279 1.82 1.63 2.66
N TRP A 280 1.37 0.39 2.44
CA TRP A 280 1.90 -0.78 3.11
C TRP A 280 1.52 -2.08 2.41
N ASN A 281 2.34 -3.13 2.62
CA ASN A 281 2.05 -4.51 2.26
C ASN A 281 2.99 -5.46 3.05
N ASN A 282 2.91 -6.76 2.79
CA ASN A 282 3.77 -7.77 3.40
C ASN A 282 5.26 -7.64 3.01
N CYS A 283 5.56 -7.13 1.83
CA CYS A 283 6.92 -6.75 1.41
C CYS A 283 6.88 -5.68 0.33
N ALA A 284 8.01 -4.96 0.15
CA ALA A 284 8.21 -3.99 -0.92
C ALA A 284 8.83 -4.62 -2.18
N THR A 285 9.09 -5.93 -2.18
CA THR A 285 9.71 -6.59 -3.31
C THR A 285 8.67 -6.99 -4.34
N PHE A 286 8.77 -6.37 -5.49
CA PHE A 286 8.00 -6.72 -6.66
C PHE A 286 8.35 -8.14 -7.12
N SER A 287 7.35 -8.88 -7.56
CA SER A 287 7.48 -10.28 -7.94
C SER A 287 7.91 -11.26 -6.83
N ALA A 288 7.74 -10.88 -5.56
CA ALA A 288 8.04 -11.77 -4.46
C ALA A 288 7.17 -13.03 -4.50
N TYR A 289 7.82 -14.15 -4.21
CA TYR A 289 7.11 -15.42 -4.10
C TYR A 289 6.10 -15.34 -2.95
N GLY A 290 4.85 -15.58 -3.23
CA GLY A 290 3.78 -15.52 -2.23
C GLY A 290 2.84 -14.32 -2.35
N ASN A 291 3.20 -13.26 -3.12
CA ASN A 291 2.31 -12.11 -3.31
C ASN A 291 0.96 -12.46 -3.98
N ASP A 292 0.93 -13.53 -4.78
CA ASP A 292 -0.32 -14.01 -5.40
C ASP A 292 -1.05 -15.05 -4.55
N THR A 293 -0.60 -15.30 -3.31
CA THR A 293 -1.11 -16.40 -2.47
C THR A 293 -1.88 -15.89 -1.24
N ARG A 294 -2.51 -16.84 -0.53
CA ARG A 294 -3.20 -16.57 0.74
C ARG A 294 -2.30 -16.01 1.85
N LYS A 295 -0.98 -16.02 1.67
CA LYS A 295 -0.02 -15.42 2.61
C LYS A 295 -0.31 -13.93 2.81
N VAL A 296 -0.54 -13.18 1.72
CA VAL A 296 -0.89 -11.76 1.80
C VAL A 296 -2.24 -11.59 2.51
N ALA A 297 -3.22 -12.46 2.21
CA ALA A 297 -4.52 -12.43 2.87
C ALA A 297 -4.42 -12.55 4.40
N ALA A 298 -3.66 -13.53 4.88
CA ALA A 298 -3.45 -13.71 6.33
C ALA A 298 -2.65 -12.56 6.96
N TYR A 299 -1.65 -12.05 6.25
CA TYR A 299 -0.85 -10.91 6.71
C TYR A 299 -1.71 -9.65 6.83
N ASP A 300 -2.50 -9.34 5.81
CA ASP A 300 -3.34 -8.14 5.77
C ASP A 300 -4.43 -8.18 6.84
N VAL A 301 -5.07 -9.34 7.03
CA VAL A 301 -6.05 -9.52 8.13
C VAL A 301 -5.41 -9.23 9.48
N LYS A 302 -4.26 -9.86 9.78
CA LYS A 302 -3.54 -9.62 11.04
C LYS A 302 -3.14 -8.16 11.20
N THR A 303 -2.63 -7.54 10.15
CA THR A 303 -2.17 -6.15 10.16
C THR A 303 -3.33 -5.18 10.41
N ILE A 304 -4.45 -5.32 9.68
CA ILE A 304 -5.62 -4.47 9.84
C ILE A 304 -6.16 -4.57 11.28
N LEU A 305 -6.27 -5.78 11.82
CA LEU A 305 -6.73 -6.00 13.19
C LEU A 305 -5.76 -5.46 14.25
N ALA A 306 -4.46 -5.45 13.96
CA ALA A 306 -3.43 -4.89 14.85
C ALA A 306 -3.39 -3.35 14.82
N LEU A 307 -3.77 -2.74 13.71
CA LEU A 307 -3.80 -1.30 13.51
C LEU A 307 -5.08 -0.63 14.02
N GLU A 308 -6.13 -1.40 14.26
CA GLU A 308 -7.40 -0.90 14.77
C GLU A 308 -7.21 -0.14 16.09
N ASN A 309 -7.74 1.08 16.16
CA ASN A 309 -7.59 2.00 17.29
C ASN A 309 -6.15 2.46 17.61
N VAL A 310 -5.16 2.10 16.81
CA VAL A 310 -3.77 2.58 16.95
C VAL A 310 -3.53 3.78 16.04
N ILE A 311 -3.98 3.69 14.79
CA ILE A 311 -3.83 4.73 13.78
C ILE A 311 -5.18 5.19 13.26
N ASP A 312 -5.19 6.26 12.47
CA ASP A 312 -6.42 6.91 11.99
C ASP A 312 -6.83 6.40 10.60
N GLY A 313 -5.93 5.73 9.88
CA GLY A 313 -6.24 5.09 8.61
C GLY A 313 -5.02 4.48 7.92
N SER A 314 -5.27 3.67 6.89
CA SER A 314 -4.21 3.06 6.10
C SER A 314 -4.64 2.73 4.68
N SER A 315 -3.66 2.65 3.77
CA SER A 315 -3.85 2.28 2.36
C SER A 315 -2.93 1.13 1.98
N ILE A 316 -3.51 0.05 1.49
CA ILE A 316 -2.76 -1.10 1.01
C ILE A 316 -2.17 -0.80 -0.37
N TRP A 317 -0.92 -1.11 -0.60
CA TRP A 317 -0.26 -1.06 -1.88
C TRP A 317 -0.26 -2.44 -2.55
N CYS A 318 -1.04 -2.64 -3.67
CA CYS A 318 -1.89 -1.66 -4.31
C CYS A 318 -3.20 -2.31 -4.81
N PHE A 319 -4.04 -1.57 -5.54
CA PHE A 319 -5.36 -2.03 -5.96
C PHE A 319 -5.30 -3.13 -7.03
N SER A 320 -4.41 -3.02 -8.03
CA SER A 320 -4.32 -4.01 -9.12
C SER A 320 -2.90 -4.16 -9.64
N ASP A 321 -2.64 -5.28 -10.34
CA ASP A 321 -1.39 -5.53 -11.05
C ASP A 321 -1.29 -4.78 -12.39
N ILE A 322 -2.23 -3.90 -12.70
CA ILE A 322 -2.06 -2.84 -13.70
C ILE A 322 -1.24 -1.75 -13.03
N PHE A 323 0.09 -1.87 -13.16
CA PHE A 323 1.03 -1.18 -12.31
C PHE A 323 2.34 -0.94 -13.07
N GLU A 324 2.72 0.33 -13.19
CA GLU A 324 3.77 0.75 -14.12
C GLU A 324 5.07 1.23 -13.45
N GLU A 325 5.31 0.94 -12.21
CA GLU A 325 6.60 1.25 -11.57
C GLU A 325 7.74 0.48 -12.22
N LEU A 326 7.49 -0.79 -12.50
CA LEU A 326 8.34 -1.60 -13.34
C LEU A 326 7.63 -1.85 -14.66
N HIS A 327 8.35 -2.30 -15.67
CA HIS A 327 7.72 -2.65 -16.95
C HIS A 327 6.64 -3.72 -16.74
N PRO A 328 5.47 -3.65 -17.40
CA PRO A 328 4.44 -4.66 -17.27
C PRO A 328 4.98 -6.07 -17.51
N PHE A 329 4.71 -6.98 -16.58
CA PHE A 329 5.07 -8.38 -16.75
C PHE A 329 4.05 -9.08 -17.66
N PRO A 330 4.49 -10.03 -18.48
CA PRO A 330 3.60 -10.72 -19.39
C PRO A 330 2.77 -11.82 -18.70
N GLU A 331 3.17 -12.31 -17.53
CA GLU A 331 2.48 -13.35 -16.79
C GLU A 331 1.32 -12.81 -15.97
N GLU A 332 0.20 -13.54 -15.91
CA GLU A 332 -0.98 -13.17 -15.13
C GLU A 332 -0.69 -13.15 -13.61
N PHE A 333 -0.02 -14.18 -13.10
CA PHE A 333 0.38 -14.28 -11.70
C PHE A 333 1.91 -14.15 -11.60
N HIS A 334 2.38 -12.92 -11.49
CA HIS A 334 3.81 -12.62 -11.49
C HIS A 334 4.35 -12.14 -10.14
N GLY A 335 3.53 -12.20 -9.08
CA GLY A 335 3.91 -11.73 -7.74
C GLY A 335 3.81 -10.21 -7.58
N GLY A 336 2.88 -9.57 -8.29
CA GLY A 336 2.58 -8.15 -8.13
C GLY A 336 1.87 -7.84 -6.80
N PHE A 337 1.81 -6.55 -6.46
CA PHE A 337 1.20 -6.09 -5.20
C PHE A 337 -0.33 -5.99 -5.24
N GLY A 338 -0.93 -6.11 -6.42
CA GLY A 338 -2.36 -5.88 -6.63
C GLY A 338 -3.25 -6.80 -5.82
N LEU A 339 -4.39 -6.28 -5.40
CA LEU A 339 -5.51 -7.09 -4.89
C LEU A 339 -6.12 -7.94 -6.00
N MET A 340 -5.96 -7.50 -7.25
CA MET A 340 -6.41 -8.16 -8.48
C MET A 340 -5.29 -8.21 -9.49
N THR A 341 -5.31 -9.25 -10.34
CA THR A 341 -4.40 -9.39 -11.47
C THR A 341 -4.71 -8.39 -12.60
N GLN A 342 -3.87 -8.38 -13.65
CA GLN A 342 -4.08 -7.55 -14.83
C GLN A 342 -5.40 -7.84 -15.55
N SER A 343 -5.87 -9.08 -15.54
CA SER A 343 -7.16 -9.49 -16.11
C SER A 343 -8.35 -9.27 -15.17
N GLY A 344 -8.15 -8.67 -14.00
CA GLY A 344 -9.19 -8.42 -13.01
C GLY A 344 -9.60 -9.65 -12.19
N ILE A 345 -8.76 -10.67 -12.12
CA ILE A 345 -8.97 -11.85 -11.28
C ILE A 345 -8.65 -11.47 -9.84
N LYS A 346 -9.60 -11.64 -8.92
CA LYS A 346 -9.41 -11.39 -7.49
C LYS A 346 -8.37 -12.33 -6.92
N LYS A 347 -7.34 -11.79 -6.24
CA LYS A 347 -6.37 -12.59 -5.48
C LYS A 347 -6.94 -12.95 -4.08
N PRO A 348 -6.33 -13.89 -3.35
CA PRO A 348 -6.81 -14.27 -2.01
C PRO A 348 -6.97 -13.10 -1.04
N VAL A 349 -6.10 -12.09 -1.12
CA VAL A 349 -6.19 -10.87 -0.31
C VAL A 349 -7.46 -10.07 -0.57
N TYR A 350 -7.97 -10.04 -1.80
CA TYR A 350 -9.23 -9.37 -2.10
C TYR A 350 -10.40 -9.99 -1.32
N TYR A 351 -10.48 -11.32 -1.30
CA TYR A 351 -11.50 -12.04 -0.54
C TYR A 351 -11.37 -11.83 0.97
N ALA A 352 -10.15 -11.73 1.50
CA ALA A 352 -9.93 -11.41 2.90
C ALA A 352 -10.47 -10.01 3.27
N LEU A 353 -10.30 -9.04 2.39
CA LEU A 353 -10.87 -7.70 2.57
C LEU A 353 -12.41 -7.70 2.43
N GLU A 354 -12.98 -8.54 1.57
CA GLU A 354 -14.44 -8.75 1.52
C GLU A 354 -14.97 -9.34 2.84
N MET A 355 -14.26 -10.32 3.43
CA MET A 355 -14.62 -10.88 4.76
C MET A 355 -14.60 -9.78 5.83
N LEU A 356 -13.53 -8.98 5.89
CA LEU A 356 -13.40 -7.89 6.86
C LEU A 356 -14.43 -6.77 6.64
N ASN A 357 -14.76 -6.45 5.39
CA ASN A 357 -15.79 -5.45 5.08
C ASN A 357 -17.21 -5.93 5.46
N GLY A 358 -17.42 -7.22 5.59
CA GLY A 358 -18.69 -7.83 5.94
C GLY A 358 -18.88 -8.11 7.42
N VAL A 359 -17.97 -7.68 8.32
CA VAL A 359 -18.12 -7.88 9.77
C VAL A 359 -19.00 -6.80 10.40
N GLY A 360 -19.52 -7.10 11.59
CA GLY A 360 -20.34 -6.15 12.34
C GLY A 360 -19.53 -5.01 12.99
N ASP A 361 -20.21 -3.95 13.38
CA ASP A 361 -19.60 -2.72 13.88
C ASP A 361 -19.05 -2.83 15.31
N MET A 362 -19.38 -3.88 16.04
CA MET A 362 -18.93 -4.09 17.42
C MET A 362 -17.99 -5.28 17.53
N ARG A 363 -16.75 -5.03 17.89
CA ARG A 363 -15.77 -6.09 18.16
C ARG A 363 -15.87 -6.57 19.61
N TYR A 364 -15.85 -7.88 19.80
CA TYR A 364 -15.72 -8.48 21.13
C TYR A 364 -14.29 -8.33 21.66
N ASP A 365 -14.17 -8.05 22.94
CA ASP A 365 -12.88 -8.11 23.64
C ASP A 365 -12.52 -9.57 23.94
N LEU A 366 -11.56 -10.10 23.20
CA LEU A 366 -11.04 -11.46 23.37
C LEU A 366 -9.68 -11.47 24.11
N GLY A 367 -9.25 -10.32 24.63
CA GLY A 367 -7.92 -10.10 25.21
C GLY A 367 -6.88 -9.62 24.20
N GLU A 368 -5.85 -8.97 24.71
CA GLU A 368 -4.84 -8.29 23.90
C GLU A 368 -4.07 -9.24 22.97
N ASP A 369 -3.89 -10.49 23.37
CA ASP A 369 -3.08 -11.47 22.65
C ASP A 369 -3.88 -12.28 21.61
N ALA A 370 -5.20 -12.09 21.51
CA ALA A 370 -6.06 -12.94 20.67
C ALA A 370 -5.64 -12.98 19.19
N ILE A 371 -5.08 -11.88 18.65
CA ILE A 371 -4.58 -11.81 17.28
C ILE A 371 -3.13 -12.30 17.13
N ASP A 372 -2.39 -12.47 18.21
CA ASP A 372 -0.98 -12.89 18.23
C ASP A 372 -0.79 -14.38 18.55
N ASN A 373 -1.89 -15.11 18.83
CA ASN A 373 -1.86 -16.55 19.00
C ASN A 373 -1.46 -17.27 17.69
N GLU A 374 -1.09 -18.54 17.79
CA GLU A 374 -0.78 -19.39 16.62
C GLU A 374 -1.94 -19.39 15.62
N VAL A 375 -3.18 -19.48 16.11
CA VAL A 375 -4.39 -19.14 15.38
C VAL A 375 -4.92 -17.84 15.98
N GLY A 376 -4.74 -16.75 15.24
CA GLY A 376 -5.30 -15.45 15.62
C GLY A 376 -6.80 -15.40 15.38
N MET A 377 -7.53 -14.67 16.24
CA MET A 377 -8.98 -14.52 16.12
C MET A 377 -9.44 -13.11 16.48
N ALA A 378 -10.43 -12.63 15.71
CA ALA A 378 -11.27 -11.50 16.08
C ALA A 378 -12.74 -11.87 15.90
N ALA A 379 -13.62 -11.39 16.77
CA ALA A 379 -15.04 -11.65 16.69
C ALA A 379 -15.84 -10.33 16.74
N PHE A 380 -16.92 -10.29 15.97
CA PHE A 380 -17.73 -9.09 15.76
C PHE A 380 -19.21 -9.42 15.93
N ALA A 381 -19.95 -8.49 16.53
CA ALA A 381 -21.39 -8.57 16.64
C ALA A 381 -22.08 -7.73 15.57
N SER A 382 -23.14 -8.28 14.98
CA SER A 382 -24.07 -7.57 14.11
C SER A 382 -25.51 -7.89 14.49
N ASP A 383 -26.46 -7.21 13.89
CA ASP A 383 -27.89 -7.49 14.07
C ASP A 383 -28.26 -8.93 13.67
N GLU A 384 -27.57 -9.49 12.69
CA GLU A 384 -27.79 -10.84 12.16
C GLU A 384 -27.16 -11.95 12.99
N GLY A 385 -26.15 -11.62 13.82
CA GLY A 385 -25.44 -12.61 14.60
C GLY A 385 -24.02 -12.23 14.97
N THR A 386 -23.15 -13.23 15.02
CA THR A 386 -21.72 -13.06 15.33
C THR A 386 -20.87 -13.54 14.15
N GLN A 387 -19.84 -12.77 13.80
CA GLN A 387 -18.82 -13.17 12.83
C GLN A 387 -17.48 -13.35 13.55
N CYS A 388 -16.79 -14.45 13.26
CA CYS A 388 -15.45 -14.72 13.77
C CYS A 388 -14.49 -14.81 12.58
N ILE A 389 -13.46 -13.95 12.56
CA ILE A 389 -12.35 -14.04 11.63
C ILE A 389 -11.22 -14.79 12.31
N LEU A 390 -10.80 -15.91 11.73
CA LEU A 390 -9.66 -16.71 12.18
C LEU A 390 -8.58 -16.70 11.12
N PHE A 391 -7.32 -16.66 11.53
CA PHE A 391 -6.20 -16.69 10.61
C PHE A 391 -4.97 -17.31 11.28
N ARG A 392 -4.12 -17.95 10.47
CA ARG A 392 -2.84 -18.53 10.93
C ARG A 392 -1.69 -17.95 10.12
N GLN A 393 -1.30 -16.72 10.42
CA GLN A 393 -0.33 -15.96 9.65
C GLN A 393 1.11 -16.37 9.99
N LYS A 394 1.92 -16.63 8.96
CA LYS A 394 3.38 -16.79 9.01
C LYS A 394 4.03 -16.03 7.86
N MET A 395 5.12 -15.32 8.16
CA MET A 395 5.86 -14.57 7.13
C MET A 395 6.72 -15.48 6.26
N LYS A 396 7.39 -16.47 6.85
CA LYS A 396 8.29 -17.36 6.13
C LYS A 396 7.54 -18.21 5.10
N ASN A 397 8.07 -18.31 3.89
CA ASN A 397 7.52 -19.14 2.83
C ASN A 397 7.77 -20.64 3.11
N ASN A 398 7.03 -21.51 2.40
CA ASN A 398 7.27 -22.96 2.33
C ASN A 398 7.35 -23.68 3.68
N LEU A 399 6.64 -23.19 4.70
CA LEU A 399 6.54 -23.90 5.98
C LEU A 399 5.57 -25.10 5.84
N ASP A 400 6.12 -26.30 5.97
CA ASP A 400 5.33 -27.54 6.08
C ASP A 400 5.02 -27.83 7.55
N LEU A 401 3.94 -27.18 8.04
CA LEU A 401 3.46 -27.38 9.40
C LEU A 401 2.10 -28.08 9.36
N PRO A 402 1.82 -28.96 10.35
CA PRO A 402 0.50 -29.58 10.47
C PRO A 402 -0.58 -28.50 10.66
N LYS A 403 -1.82 -28.81 10.27
CA LYS A 403 -2.94 -27.94 10.58
C LYS A 403 -3.09 -27.80 12.09
N GLU A 404 -3.49 -26.60 12.53
CA GLU A 404 -3.75 -26.28 13.92
C GLU A 404 -5.26 -26.30 14.17
N GLU A 405 -5.70 -27.04 15.20
CA GLU A 405 -7.11 -27.11 15.60
C GLU A 405 -7.47 -25.89 16.47
N ALA A 406 -8.53 -25.21 16.07
CA ALA A 406 -9.10 -24.10 16.82
C ALA A 406 -10.52 -24.47 17.30
N GLU A 407 -10.72 -24.50 18.62
CA GLU A 407 -12.03 -24.65 19.23
C GLU A 407 -12.65 -23.29 19.52
N ILE A 408 -13.86 -23.08 19.04
CA ILE A 408 -14.62 -21.83 19.22
C ILE A 408 -15.80 -22.14 20.14
N SER A 409 -15.95 -21.32 21.18
CA SER A 409 -17.08 -21.42 22.11
C SER A 409 -17.67 -20.02 22.33
N LEU A 410 -18.95 -19.86 22.00
CA LEU A 410 -19.69 -18.61 22.16
C LEU A 410 -20.92 -18.82 23.04
N GLU A 411 -21.10 -17.98 24.06
CA GLU A 411 -22.31 -17.96 24.88
C GLU A 411 -23.47 -17.35 24.10
N MET A 412 -24.59 -18.06 24.07
CA MET A 412 -25.81 -17.63 23.38
C MET A 412 -27.03 -18.05 24.17
N ASP A 413 -28.06 -17.18 24.22
CA ASP A 413 -29.33 -17.46 24.91
C ASP A 413 -30.17 -18.58 24.24
N ALA A 414 -29.93 -18.83 22.94
CA ALA A 414 -30.60 -19.85 22.15
C ALA A 414 -29.65 -20.45 21.11
N ALA A 415 -29.95 -21.66 20.65
CA ALA A 415 -29.23 -22.28 19.55
C ALA A 415 -29.32 -21.40 18.30
N PRO A 416 -28.20 -21.19 17.59
CA PRO A 416 -28.21 -20.45 16.33
C PRO A 416 -29.06 -21.17 15.28
N ARG A 417 -29.62 -20.40 14.37
CA ARG A 417 -30.37 -20.95 13.23
C ARG A 417 -29.46 -21.67 12.25
N MET A 418 -28.27 -21.16 12.05
CA MET A 418 -27.30 -21.71 11.12
C MET A 418 -25.90 -21.20 11.49
N VAL A 419 -24.88 -22.01 11.24
CA VAL A 419 -23.49 -21.60 11.24
C VAL A 419 -22.90 -21.97 9.89
N TYR A 420 -22.22 -21.02 9.26
CA TYR A 420 -21.52 -21.27 8.02
C TYR A 420 -20.15 -20.63 8.00
N MET A 421 -19.28 -21.13 7.11
CA MET A 421 -17.89 -20.71 7.00
C MET A 421 -17.54 -20.38 5.56
N GLU A 422 -16.86 -19.27 5.37
CA GLU A 422 -16.15 -18.87 4.17
C GLU A 422 -14.66 -19.09 4.40
N ARG A 423 -13.91 -19.58 3.40
CA ARG A 423 -12.52 -19.99 3.57
C ARG A 423 -11.62 -19.45 2.48
N ILE A 424 -10.42 -19.04 2.90
CA ILE A 424 -9.27 -18.80 2.04
C ILE A 424 -8.22 -19.81 2.49
N ASP A 425 -7.99 -20.86 1.68
CA ASP A 425 -7.04 -21.93 1.98
C ASP A 425 -6.40 -22.47 0.68
N GLN A 426 -5.78 -23.64 0.72
CA GLN A 426 -5.11 -24.23 -0.44
C GLN A 426 -6.07 -24.51 -1.61
N GLU A 427 -7.34 -24.80 -1.32
CA GLU A 427 -8.34 -25.23 -2.30
C GLU A 427 -9.41 -24.15 -2.59
N HIS A 428 -9.61 -23.18 -1.67
CA HIS A 428 -10.67 -22.19 -1.73
C HIS A 428 -10.10 -20.79 -1.88
N CYS A 429 -10.75 -19.97 -2.71
CA CYS A 429 -10.31 -18.60 -3.03
C CYS A 429 -8.85 -18.57 -3.52
N ASN A 430 -8.43 -19.59 -4.28
CA ASN A 430 -7.07 -19.76 -4.77
C ASN A 430 -7.01 -19.74 -6.31
N PRO A 431 -7.11 -18.55 -6.92
CA PRO A 431 -7.09 -18.40 -8.38
C PRO A 431 -5.75 -18.81 -9.00
N LEU A 432 -4.65 -18.67 -8.28
CA LEU A 432 -3.32 -19.12 -8.73
C LEU A 432 -3.32 -20.64 -9.01
N LYS A 433 -3.90 -21.45 -8.10
CA LYS A 433 -4.01 -22.90 -8.31
C LYS A 433 -4.84 -23.24 -9.55
N VAL A 434 -5.98 -22.58 -9.75
CA VAL A 434 -6.82 -22.79 -10.93
C VAL A 434 -6.06 -22.45 -12.21
N TRP A 435 -5.29 -21.35 -12.20
CA TRP A 435 -4.46 -20.95 -13.32
C TRP A 435 -3.33 -21.95 -13.60
N GLU A 436 -2.67 -22.48 -12.56
CA GLU A 436 -1.64 -23.53 -12.67
C GLU A 436 -2.23 -24.85 -13.20
N ASP A 437 -3.38 -25.29 -12.69
CA ASP A 437 -4.08 -26.50 -13.15
C ASP A 437 -4.52 -26.38 -14.62
N MET A 438 -4.75 -25.15 -15.11
CA MET A 438 -5.05 -24.85 -16.52
C MET A 438 -3.80 -24.87 -17.43
N GLY A 439 -2.60 -25.01 -16.86
CA GLY A 439 -1.34 -25.00 -17.60
C GLY A 439 -0.68 -23.63 -17.71
N SER A 440 -0.98 -22.74 -16.80
CA SER A 440 -0.33 -21.43 -16.63
C SER A 440 -0.29 -20.59 -17.90
N PRO A 441 -1.43 -20.31 -18.56
CA PRO A 441 -1.43 -19.48 -19.77
C PRO A 441 -0.88 -18.08 -19.44
N GLN A 442 0.14 -17.65 -20.17
CA GLN A 442 0.82 -16.37 -19.93
C GLN A 442 -0.17 -15.19 -19.90
N VAL A 443 -1.08 -15.16 -20.87
CA VAL A 443 -2.19 -14.20 -20.94
C VAL A 443 -3.47 -15.02 -21.11
N PRO A 444 -4.27 -15.23 -20.06
CA PRO A 444 -5.53 -15.93 -20.16
C PRO A 444 -6.47 -15.23 -21.16
N ASN A 445 -7.08 -16.01 -22.03
CA ASN A 445 -8.15 -15.46 -22.85
C ASN A 445 -9.42 -15.24 -21.99
N PRO A 446 -10.44 -14.48 -22.47
CA PRO A 446 -11.63 -14.15 -21.67
C PRO A 446 -12.36 -15.37 -21.10
N ALA A 447 -12.37 -16.51 -21.81
CA ALA A 447 -13.01 -17.75 -21.33
C ALA A 447 -12.17 -18.39 -20.21
N GLN A 448 -10.85 -18.40 -20.33
CA GLN A 448 -9.95 -18.88 -19.30
C GLN A 448 -10.02 -18.01 -18.04
N ALA A 449 -10.01 -16.68 -18.19
CA ALA A 449 -10.16 -15.75 -17.06
C ALA A 449 -11.53 -15.97 -16.35
N ALA A 450 -12.62 -16.15 -17.10
CA ALA A 450 -13.94 -16.44 -16.53
C ALA A 450 -13.96 -17.76 -15.72
N ILE A 451 -13.28 -18.81 -16.19
CA ILE A 451 -13.17 -20.09 -15.46
C ILE A 451 -12.37 -19.86 -14.15
N ILE A 452 -11.25 -19.15 -14.21
CA ILE A 452 -10.44 -18.87 -13.00
C ILE A 452 -11.30 -18.12 -11.97
N ILE A 453 -12.04 -17.10 -12.41
CA ILE A 453 -12.92 -16.32 -11.52
C ILE A 453 -13.99 -17.22 -10.89
N GLU A 454 -14.70 -18.02 -11.71
CA GLU A 454 -15.81 -18.87 -11.25
C GLU A 454 -15.35 -19.96 -10.25
N GLU A 455 -14.22 -20.62 -10.55
CA GLU A 455 -13.69 -21.71 -9.72
C GLU A 455 -13.06 -21.19 -8.41
N SER A 456 -12.58 -19.94 -8.37
CA SER A 456 -11.99 -19.33 -7.18
C SER A 456 -12.94 -18.44 -6.40
N GLU A 457 -14.20 -18.30 -6.80
CA GLU A 457 -15.20 -17.46 -6.10
C GLU A 457 -15.43 -17.95 -4.67
N MET A 458 -15.54 -17.02 -3.73
CA MET A 458 -15.78 -17.33 -2.34
C MET A 458 -17.17 -17.96 -2.14
N ARG A 459 -17.21 -19.09 -1.46
CA ARG A 459 -18.45 -19.84 -1.19
C ARG A 459 -18.60 -20.11 0.29
N ALA A 460 -19.80 -19.91 0.80
CA ALA A 460 -20.16 -20.27 2.17
C ALA A 460 -20.54 -21.75 2.25
N GLU A 461 -20.04 -22.44 3.25
CA GLU A 461 -20.35 -23.84 3.54
C GLU A 461 -20.91 -23.95 4.95
N GLU A 462 -21.87 -24.87 5.15
CA GLU A 462 -22.41 -25.12 6.47
C GLU A 462 -21.34 -25.74 7.40
N LEU A 463 -21.16 -25.13 8.59
CA LEU A 463 -20.23 -25.61 9.61
C LEU A 463 -21.02 -26.32 10.73
N PRO A 464 -20.76 -27.61 10.97
CA PRO A 464 -21.38 -28.34 12.08
C PRO A 464 -21.04 -27.73 13.44
N PHE A 465 -22.03 -27.63 14.31
CA PHE A 465 -21.88 -27.11 15.66
C PHE A 465 -22.67 -27.93 16.66
N VAL A 466 -22.34 -27.78 17.95
CA VAL A 466 -23.09 -28.32 19.08
C VAL A 466 -23.56 -27.15 19.94
N TYR A 467 -24.82 -27.17 20.35
CA TYR A 467 -25.37 -26.21 21.33
C TYR A 467 -25.71 -26.93 22.61
N GLU A 468 -24.93 -26.69 23.66
CA GLU A 468 -25.08 -27.27 25.00
C GLU A 468 -24.76 -26.24 26.08
N ASP A 469 -25.49 -26.28 27.18
CA ASP A 469 -25.27 -25.42 28.33
C ASP A 469 -25.21 -23.91 28.01
N GLY A 470 -26.03 -23.46 27.04
CA GLY A 470 -26.03 -22.05 26.60
C GLY A 470 -24.83 -21.65 25.78
N LYS A 471 -24.10 -22.62 25.23
CA LYS A 471 -22.90 -22.36 24.39
C LYS A 471 -23.00 -23.05 23.04
N VAL A 472 -22.64 -22.31 22.04
CA VAL A 472 -22.35 -22.86 20.71
C VAL A 472 -20.86 -23.23 20.65
N LYS A 473 -20.61 -24.49 20.27
CA LYS A 473 -19.26 -25.02 20.17
C LYS A 473 -19.01 -25.57 18.76
N MET A 474 -17.85 -25.24 18.18
CA MET A 474 -17.40 -25.74 16.89
C MET A 474 -15.88 -25.84 16.86
N SER A 475 -15.34 -26.62 15.94
CA SER A 475 -13.90 -26.79 15.73
C SER A 475 -13.56 -26.66 14.25
N VAL A 476 -12.45 -26.03 13.95
CA VAL A 476 -11.89 -25.87 12.60
C VAL A 476 -10.39 -26.11 12.63
N ALA A 477 -9.81 -26.56 11.51
CA ALA A 477 -8.38 -26.79 11.39
C ALA A 477 -7.77 -25.89 10.32
N LEU A 478 -6.85 -24.99 10.73
CA LEU A 478 -6.19 -24.03 9.85
C LEU A 478 -4.80 -24.48 9.45
N GLY A 479 -4.52 -24.48 8.17
CA GLY A 479 -3.17 -24.55 7.63
C GLY A 479 -2.44 -23.23 7.74
N VAL A 480 -1.15 -23.23 7.38
CA VAL A 480 -0.35 -21.98 7.34
C VAL A 480 -0.95 -21.00 6.34
N ASN A 481 -1.16 -19.79 6.80
CA ASN A 481 -1.73 -18.66 6.06
C ASN A 481 -3.19 -18.86 5.59
N ASP A 482 -3.94 -19.79 6.19
CA ASP A 482 -5.38 -19.87 5.99
C ASP A 482 -6.10 -18.73 6.71
N VAL A 483 -7.22 -18.27 6.12
CA VAL A 483 -8.12 -17.26 6.70
C VAL A 483 -9.56 -17.77 6.58
N TYR A 484 -10.27 -17.82 7.70
CA TYR A 484 -11.67 -18.27 7.76
C TYR A 484 -12.56 -17.20 8.34
N CYS A 485 -13.73 -17.01 7.75
CA CYS A 485 -14.83 -16.21 8.33
C CYS A 485 -15.96 -17.15 8.71
N ILE A 486 -16.24 -17.27 10.01
CA ILE A 486 -17.34 -18.07 10.53
C ILE A 486 -18.47 -17.12 10.90
N ARG A 487 -19.68 -17.37 10.35
CA ARG A 487 -20.87 -16.58 10.59
C ARG A 487 -21.89 -17.41 11.37
N ILE A 488 -22.24 -16.95 12.56
CA ILE A 488 -23.18 -17.57 13.48
C ILE A 488 -24.48 -16.76 13.43
N VAL A 489 -25.50 -17.29 12.76
CA VAL A 489 -26.79 -16.59 12.52
C VAL A 489 -27.76 -16.91 13.66
N LYS A 490 -28.36 -15.86 14.27
CA LYS A 490 -29.34 -15.96 15.33
C LYS A 490 -30.69 -16.55 14.88
#